data_c087e53f2e62eec14ef1d75b3e48d615
#
_entry.id   c087e53f2e62eec14ef1d75b3e48d615
#
_cell.length_a   1.000
_cell.length_b   1.000
_cell.length_c   1.000
_cell.angle_alpha   90.00
_cell.angle_beta   90.00
_cell.angle_gamma   90.00
#
_symmetry.space_group_name_H-M   'P 1'
#
loop_
_entity.id
_entity.type
_entity.pdbx_description
1 polymer ?
#
loop_
_entity_poly.entity_id
_entity_poly.type
_entity_poly.pdbx_seq_one_letter_code
_entity_poly.pdbx_strand_id
1 'polypeptide(L)'
;GAYNFSPVDRASAIASVQTGTSPYYHGITAFEWLDKETLRPQQCVRDTKVGYSPNHLGTSTLGDELKIATNGIGKVYSFAATADAAILSAGHAADGVLWVNNNQWTSTTYYQPYDKWISGYSRLYAPGTDVNAGITTAALECVKQAGIGIDDKPDLINLTYEAGRTMESYVKLDENISTLI
;
A
#
# COMPACT_ATOMS: atom_id res chain seq x y z
N GLY A 1 6.16 -14.24 9.54
CA GLY A 1 5.95 -13.72 10.89
C GLY A 1 4.80 -14.42 11.57
N ALA A 2 4.82 -14.37 12.90
CA ALA A 2 3.72 -14.89 13.72
C ALA A 2 2.90 -13.71 14.23
N TYR A 3 1.58 -13.82 14.15
CA TYR A 3 0.66 -12.88 14.76
C TYR A 3 0.14 -13.42 16.09
N ASN A 4 -0.09 -12.55 17.04
CA ASN A 4 -0.57 -12.90 18.38
C ASN A 4 -2.09 -12.84 18.54
N PHE A 5 -2.83 -12.75 17.43
CA PHE A 5 -4.29 -12.72 17.41
C PHE A 5 -4.86 -13.57 16.26
N SER A 6 -6.08 -14.06 16.43
CA SER A 6 -6.78 -14.92 15.47
C SER A 6 -8.28 -14.61 15.52
N PRO A 7 -8.99 -14.65 14.38
CA PRO A 7 -8.48 -14.94 13.03
C PRO A 7 -7.66 -13.78 12.45
N VAL A 8 -6.74 -14.08 11.54
CA VAL A 8 -5.95 -13.09 10.84
C VAL A 8 -6.53 -12.89 9.44
N ASP A 9 -7.08 -11.72 9.19
CA ASP A 9 -7.45 -11.24 7.85
C ASP A 9 -6.27 -10.49 7.23
N ARG A 10 -6.14 -10.51 5.90
CA ARG A 10 -5.03 -9.85 5.20
C ARG A 10 -4.95 -8.36 5.51
N ALA A 11 -6.06 -7.64 5.46
CA ALA A 11 -6.10 -6.21 5.73
C ALA A 11 -5.68 -5.91 7.17
N SER A 12 -6.20 -6.66 8.13
CA SER A 12 -5.82 -6.58 9.55
C SER A 12 -4.34 -6.90 9.77
N ALA A 13 -3.81 -7.89 9.06
CA ALA A 13 -2.40 -8.28 9.14
C ALA A 13 -1.48 -7.17 8.61
N ILE A 14 -1.79 -6.61 7.44
CA ILE A 14 -1.03 -5.50 6.85
C ILE A 14 -1.04 -4.28 7.80
N ALA A 15 -2.23 -3.89 8.28
CA ALA A 15 -2.36 -2.78 9.21
C ALA A 15 -1.52 -3.02 10.48
N SER A 16 -1.52 -4.24 11.04
CA SER A 16 -0.73 -4.57 12.23
C SER A 16 0.78 -4.49 11.98
N VAL A 17 1.25 -4.93 10.82
CA VAL A 17 2.69 -4.84 10.45
C VAL A 17 3.10 -3.38 10.30
N GLN A 18 2.30 -2.57 9.64
CA GLN A 18 2.62 -1.17 9.33
C GLN A 18 2.51 -0.24 10.53
N THR A 19 1.63 -0.55 11.48
CA THR A 19 1.42 0.29 12.67
C THR A 19 2.14 -0.22 13.93
N GLY A 20 2.62 -1.47 13.90
CA GLY A 20 3.21 -2.14 15.08
C GLY A 20 2.19 -2.43 16.18
N THR A 21 0.86 -2.33 15.91
CA THR A 21 -0.20 -2.51 16.89
C THR A 21 -1.20 -3.61 16.50
N SER A 22 -2.10 -3.94 17.40
CA SER A 22 -3.18 -4.91 17.13
C SER A 22 -4.44 -4.23 16.57
N PRO A 23 -5.37 -5.01 16.01
CA PRO A 23 -6.65 -4.51 15.49
C PRO A 23 -7.46 -3.68 16.49
N TYR A 24 -7.30 -3.93 17.77
CA TYR A 24 -7.94 -3.15 18.83
C TYR A 24 -7.52 -1.67 18.80
N TYR A 25 -6.24 -1.39 18.48
CA TYR A 25 -5.71 -0.03 18.44
C TYR A 25 -5.81 0.61 17.06
N HIS A 26 -5.48 -0.13 16.00
CA HIS A 26 -5.51 0.47 14.65
C HIS A 26 -6.88 0.41 13.96
N GLY A 27 -7.88 -0.29 14.53
CA GLY A 27 -9.26 -0.27 14.07
C GLY A 27 -9.59 -1.17 12.86
N ILE A 28 -8.58 -1.70 12.15
CA ILE A 28 -8.80 -2.55 10.97
C ILE A 28 -8.93 -4.01 11.42
N THR A 29 -10.15 -4.48 11.56
CA THR A 29 -10.44 -5.84 12.04
C THR A 29 -10.47 -6.88 10.93
N ALA A 30 -10.85 -6.47 9.71
CA ALA A 30 -10.94 -7.32 8.51
C ALA A 30 -10.94 -6.43 7.25
N PHE A 31 -10.98 -7.05 6.07
CA PHE A 31 -11.23 -6.35 4.81
C PHE A 31 -12.59 -5.63 4.81
N GLU A 32 -13.61 -6.28 5.39
CA GLU A 32 -14.95 -5.71 5.53
C GLU A 32 -15.55 -6.11 6.87
N TRP A 33 -16.26 -5.21 7.51
CA TRP A 33 -17.02 -5.46 8.75
C TRP A 33 -18.38 -4.76 8.72
N LEU A 34 -19.27 -5.15 9.62
CA LEU A 34 -20.53 -4.46 9.81
C LEU A 34 -20.28 -3.22 10.69
N ASP A 35 -20.54 -2.05 10.14
CA ASP A 35 -20.52 -0.80 10.92
C ASP A 35 -21.67 -0.80 11.94
N LYS A 36 -21.35 -0.56 13.22
CA LYS A 36 -22.29 -0.70 14.33
C LYS A 36 -23.34 0.40 14.38
N GLU A 37 -23.05 1.57 13.83
CA GLU A 37 -23.95 2.72 13.83
C GLU A 37 -24.92 2.65 12.65
N THR A 38 -24.42 2.37 11.48
CA THR A 38 -25.18 2.37 10.23
C THR A 38 -25.79 1.01 9.90
N LEU A 39 -25.33 -0.08 10.53
CA LEU A 39 -25.66 -1.47 10.24
C LEU A 39 -25.44 -1.84 8.76
N ARG A 40 -24.43 -1.24 8.14
CA ARG A 40 -24.05 -1.49 6.75
C ARG A 40 -22.65 -2.07 6.67
N PRO A 41 -22.35 -2.88 5.63
CA PRO A 41 -20.99 -3.31 5.36
C PRO A 41 -20.08 -2.10 5.11
N GLN A 42 -18.94 -2.08 5.82
CA GLN A 42 -17.88 -1.08 5.68
C GLN A 42 -16.59 -1.78 5.28
N GLN A 43 -16.03 -1.41 4.15
CA GLN A 43 -14.70 -1.90 3.72
C GLN A 43 -13.59 -1.03 4.34
N CYS A 44 -12.48 -1.67 4.67
CA CYS A 44 -11.39 -1.10 5.46
C CYS A 44 -10.77 0.20 4.89
N VAL A 45 -10.79 0.38 3.57
CA VAL A 45 -10.25 1.57 2.89
C VAL A 45 -11.28 2.31 2.03
N ARG A 46 -12.58 1.93 2.12
CA ARG A 46 -13.62 2.65 1.36
C ARG A 46 -14.00 3.93 2.07
N ASP A 47 -14.05 5.00 1.32
CA ASP A 47 -14.39 6.34 1.78
C ASP A 47 -15.46 6.96 0.87
N THR A 48 -16.50 7.52 1.45
CA THR A 48 -17.63 8.10 0.71
C THR A 48 -17.27 9.40 0.00
N LYS A 49 -16.21 10.11 0.44
CA LYS A 49 -15.81 11.41 -0.11
C LYS A 49 -14.80 11.30 -1.24
N VAL A 50 -13.79 10.43 -1.03
CA VAL A 50 -12.64 10.30 -1.97
C VAL A 50 -12.56 8.93 -2.63
N GLY A 51 -13.53 8.07 -2.40
CA GLY A 51 -13.60 6.70 -2.91
C GLY A 51 -12.74 5.72 -2.12
N TYR A 52 -11.50 6.06 -1.84
CA TYR A 52 -10.57 5.25 -1.05
C TYR A 52 -9.67 6.14 -0.19
N SER A 53 -9.47 5.76 1.08
CA SER A 53 -8.60 6.47 2.02
C SER A 53 -8.14 5.56 3.17
N PRO A 54 -7.11 5.95 3.94
CA PRO A 54 -6.74 5.28 5.19
C PRO A 54 -7.58 5.73 6.40
N ASN A 55 -8.68 6.47 6.23
CA ASN A 55 -9.40 7.13 7.33
C ASN A 55 -9.95 6.18 8.41
N HIS A 56 -10.09 4.88 8.12
CA HIS A 56 -10.46 3.88 9.13
C HIS A 56 -9.26 3.36 9.93
N LEU A 57 -8.04 3.70 9.53
CA LEU A 57 -6.82 3.35 10.25
C LEU A 57 -6.63 4.35 11.42
N GLY A 58 -6.81 3.88 12.64
CA GLY A 58 -6.83 4.74 13.85
C GLY A 58 -5.46 5.07 14.43
N THR A 59 -4.38 4.60 13.82
CA THR A 59 -2.99 4.82 14.29
C THR A 59 -2.07 5.16 13.13
N SER A 60 -0.97 5.85 13.43
CA SER A 60 0.09 6.12 12.45
C SER A 60 0.78 4.83 11.97
N THR A 61 1.24 4.86 10.75
CA THR A 61 2.07 3.80 10.16
C THR A 61 3.55 4.15 10.25
N LEU A 62 4.42 3.18 9.93
CA LEU A 62 5.85 3.44 9.77
C LEU A 62 6.13 4.61 8.81
N GLY A 63 5.36 4.70 7.71
CA GLY A 63 5.48 5.81 6.75
C GLY A 63 5.07 7.15 7.35
N ASP A 64 4.02 7.19 8.14
CA ASP A 64 3.57 8.42 8.83
C ASP A 64 4.64 8.89 9.84
N GLU A 65 5.21 7.97 10.62
CA GLU A 65 6.28 8.28 11.57
C GLU A 65 7.55 8.74 10.87
N LEU A 66 7.88 8.16 9.70
CA LEU A 66 8.99 8.64 8.86
C LEU A 66 8.77 10.09 8.42
N LYS A 67 7.57 10.44 7.99
CA LYS A 67 7.21 11.82 7.62
C LYS A 67 7.38 12.78 8.79
N ILE A 68 6.97 12.39 9.98
CA ILE A 68 7.15 13.18 11.20
C ILE A 68 8.64 13.35 11.51
N ALA A 69 9.39 12.26 11.55
CA ALA A 69 10.81 12.25 11.90
C ALA A 69 11.69 13.06 10.93
N THR A 70 11.28 13.15 9.67
CA THR A 70 12.00 13.87 8.62
C THR A 70 11.44 15.27 8.33
N ASN A 71 10.48 15.74 9.13
CA ASN A 71 9.74 16.99 8.87
C ASN A 71 9.13 17.05 7.45
N GLY A 72 8.62 15.91 6.96
CA GLY A 72 8.00 15.76 5.66
C GLY A 72 8.95 15.64 4.47
N ILE A 73 10.27 15.66 4.68
CA ILE A 73 11.27 15.57 3.58
C ILE A 73 11.35 14.14 3.04
N GLY A 74 11.45 13.13 3.92
CA GLY A 74 11.47 11.73 3.52
C GLY A 74 10.23 11.35 2.71
N LYS A 75 10.41 10.57 1.67
CA LYS A 75 9.34 10.20 0.73
C LYS A 75 8.77 8.83 1.07
N VAL A 76 7.46 8.69 0.93
CA VAL A 76 6.74 7.45 1.22
C VAL A 76 5.87 7.07 0.03
N TYR A 77 6.14 5.90 -0.55
CA TYR A 77 5.35 5.34 -1.65
C TYR A 77 4.89 3.92 -1.33
N SER A 78 3.76 3.52 -1.91
CA SER A 78 3.23 2.17 -1.74
C SER A 78 2.64 1.62 -3.03
N PHE A 79 3.03 0.39 -3.40
CA PHE A 79 2.58 -0.32 -4.60
C PHE A 79 2.09 -1.71 -4.24
N ALA A 80 0.88 -2.07 -4.67
CA ALA A 80 0.27 -3.35 -4.40
C ALA A 80 -0.70 -3.79 -5.49
N ALA A 81 -1.13 -5.03 -5.46
CA ALA A 81 -2.15 -5.55 -6.36
C ALA A 81 -3.55 -5.00 -6.04
N THR A 82 -3.81 -4.64 -4.78
CA THR A 82 -5.15 -4.26 -4.29
C THR A 82 -5.12 -2.95 -3.50
N ALA A 83 -6.25 -2.25 -3.47
CA ALA A 83 -6.40 -0.96 -2.78
C ALA A 83 -6.12 -1.05 -1.28
N ASP A 84 -6.65 -2.08 -0.61
CA ASP A 84 -6.44 -2.29 0.82
C ASP A 84 -4.96 -2.48 1.15
N ALA A 85 -4.25 -3.33 0.40
CA ALA A 85 -2.84 -3.56 0.61
C ALA A 85 -2.00 -2.29 0.37
N ALA A 86 -2.27 -1.55 -0.71
CA ALA A 86 -1.55 -0.33 -1.03
C ALA A 86 -1.77 0.78 0.01
N ILE A 87 -3.01 1.04 0.37
CA ILE A 87 -3.40 2.16 1.25
C ILE A 87 -3.02 1.89 2.71
N LEU A 88 -3.27 0.67 3.22
CA LEU A 88 -2.89 0.33 4.59
C LEU A 88 -1.37 0.27 4.78
N SER A 89 -0.61 -0.04 3.72
CA SER A 89 0.85 0.03 3.77
C SER A 89 1.38 1.46 3.66
N ALA A 90 0.66 2.35 2.99
CA ALA A 90 1.04 3.73 2.79
C ALA A 90 0.83 4.60 4.05
N GLY A 91 -0.26 4.37 4.78
CA GLY A 91 -0.68 5.24 5.87
C GLY A 91 -1.33 6.53 5.38
N HIS A 92 -1.29 7.58 6.22
CA HIS A 92 -2.01 8.83 6.01
C HIS A 92 -1.22 9.87 5.20
N ALA A 93 0.10 9.86 5.29
CA ALA A 93 0.96 10.94 4.80
C ALA A 93 1.85 10.54 3.61
N ALA A 94 1.50 9.48 2.88
CA ALA A 94 2.29 9.04 1.72
C ALA A 94 2.26 10.04 0.56
N ASP A 95 3.35 10.10 -0.20
CA ASP A 95 3.49 10.94 -1.40
C ASP A 95 2.85 10.31 -2.64
N GLY A 96 2.67 8.99 -2.62
CA GLY A 96 1.98 8.32 -3.72
C GLY A 96 1.67 6.85 -3.45
N VAL A 97 0.52 6.44 -3.97
CA VAL A 97 -0.01 5.08 -3.80
C VAL A 97 -0.57 4.60 -5.12
N LEU A 98 -0.19 3.40 -5.54
CA LEU A 98 -0.74 2.77 -6.75
C LEU A 98 -1.16 1.33 -6.47
N TRP A 99 -2.29 0.94 -7.03
CA TRP A 99 -2.77 -0.44 -7.07
C TRP A 99 -3.41 -0.74 -8.42
N VAL A 100 -3.64 -2.03 -8.69
CA VAL A 100 -4.29 -2.47 -9.93
C VAL A 100 -5.80 -2.54 -9.73
N ASN A 101 -6.55 -1.86 -10.58
CA ASN A 101 -8.01 -1.93 -10.64
C ASN A 101 -8.44 -2.01 -12.11
N ASN A 102 -9.26 -3.01 -12.45
CA ASN A 102 -9.72 -3.25 -13.83
C ASN A 102 -8.58 -3.23 -14.87
N ASN A 103 -7.49 -3.91 -14.57
CA ASN A 103 -6.28 -3.95 -15.42
C ASN A 103 -5.65 -2.58 -15.69
N GLN A 104 -5.76 -1.66 -14.75
CA GLN A 104 -5.12 -0.34 -14.81
C GLN A 104 -4.51 -0.01 -13.46
N TRP A 105 -3.36 0.67 -13.49
CA TRP A 105 -2.82 1.30 -12.30
C TRP A 105 -3.74 2.44 -11.88
N THR A 106 -4.13 2.45 -10.63
CA THR A 106 -5.11 3.38 -10.06
C THR A 106 -4.56 3.97 -8.77
N SER A 107 -4.93 5.19 -8.47
CA SER A 107 -4.68 5.87 -7.20
C SER A 107 -5.97 6.49 -6.66
N THR A 108 -5.89 7.15 -5.53
CA THR A 108 -7.00 7.90 -4.92
C THR A 108 -6.67 9.38 -4.82
N THR A 109 -7.69 10.22 -4.86
CA THR A 109 -7.56 11.66 -4.67
C THR A 109 -7.17 12.04 -3.23
N TYR A 110 -7.21 11.10 -2.29
CA TYR A 110 -6.80 11.34 -0.90
C TYR A 110 -5.36 11.84 -0.77
N TYR A 111 -4.43 11.28 -1.58
CA TYR A 111 -3.01 11.65 -1.53
C TYR A 111 -2.64 12.80 -2.47
N GLN A 112 -3.62 13.51 -3.01
CA GLN A 112 -3.36 14.68 -3.88
C GLN A 112 -2.96 15.92 -3.06
N PRO A 113 -2.07 16.77 -3.60
CA PRO A 113 -1.39 16.63 -4.89
C PRO A 113 -0.26 15.60 -4.83
N TYR A 114 -0.24 14.64 -5.73
CA TYR A 114 0.85 13.69 -5.87
C TYR A 114 1.72 14.01 -7.10
N ASP A 115 2.90 13.43 -7.15
CA ASP A 115 3.87 13.66 -8.23
C ASP A 115 3.27 13.40 -9.61
N LYS A 116 3.66 14.23 -10.59
CA LYS A 116 3.15 14.13 -11.97
C LYS A 116 3.36 12.76 -12.62
N TRP A 117 4.44 12.06 -12.25
CA TRP A 117 4.74 10.75 -12.80
C TRP A 117 3.69 9.70 -12.39
N ILE A 118 3.13 9.78 -11.19
CA ILE A 118 2.03 8.90 -10.72
C ILE A 118 0.81 9.03 -11.64
N SER A 119 0.41 10.26 -11.96
CA SER A 119 -0.72 10.52 -12.86
C SER A 119 -0.49 9.98 -14.28
N GLY A 120 0.76 9.97 -14.75
CA GLY A 120 1.14 9.38 -16.02
C GLY A 120 1.18 7.86 -15.98
N TYR A 121 1.73 7.32 -14.89
CA TYR A 121 1.94 5.89 -14.71
C TYR A 121 0.61 5.12 -14.57
N SER A 122 -0.40 5.68 -13.95
CA SER A 122 -1.72 5.06 -13.79
C SER A 122 -2.38 4.61 -15.12
N ARG A 123 -1.86 5.05 -16.26
CA ARG A 123 -2.36 4.70 -17.60
C ARG A 123 -1.60 3.57 -18.28
N LEU A 124 -0.52 3.04 -17.69
CA LEU A 124 0.47 2.19 -18.37
C LEU A 124 0.40 0.70 -18.03
N TYR A 125 -0.62 0.22 -17.31
CA TYR A 125 -0.72 -1.20 -17.04
C TYR A 125 -1.09 -1.99 -18.31
N ALA A 126 -0.18 -2.88 -18.75
CA ALA A 126 -0.44 -3.75 -19.90
C ALA A 126 -1.32 -4.93 -19.46
N PRO A 127 -2.46 -5.19 -20.12
CA PRO A 127 -3.29 -6.37 -19.85
C PRO A 127 -2.48 -7.67 -19.98
N GLY A 128 -2.64 -8.58 -19.01
CA GLY A 128 -1.93 -9.86 -18.99
C GLY A 128 -0.52 -9.82 -18.39
N THR A 129 -0.06 -8.67 -17.93
CA THR A 129 1.19 -8.56 -17.15
C THR A 129 1.01 -9.24 -15.79
N ASP A 130 2.02 -10.00 -15.36
CA ASP A 130 2.10 -10.48 -13.98
C ASP A 130 2.08 -9.27 -13.04
N VAL A 131 1.14 -9.26 -12.09
CA VAL A 131 0.96 -8.13 -11.17
C VAL A 131 2.22 -7.87 -10.34
N ASN A 132 2.94 -8.91 -9.94
CA ASN A 132 4.17 -8.79 -9.18
C ASN A 132 5.29 -8.13 -10.02
N ALA A 133 5.44 -8.53 -11.27
CA ALA A 133 6.35 -7.86 -12.21
C ALA A 133 5.97 -6.39 -12.41
N GLY A 134 4.67 -6.10 -12.46
CA GLY A 134 4.15 -4.74 -12.52
C GLY A 134 4.51 -3.91 -11.28
N ILE A 135 4.39 -4.48 -10.07
CA ILE A 135 4.78 -3.84 -8.79
C ILE A 135 6.28 -3.54 -8.79
N THR A 136 7.12 -4.50 -9.18
CA THR A 136 8.58 -4.31 -9.30
C THR A 136 8.91 -3.17 -10.27
N THR A 137 8.28 -3.15 -11.44
CA THR A 137 8.50 -2.09 -12.44
C THR A 137 8.08 -0.72 -11.92
N ALA A 138 6.93 -0.63 -11.20
CA ALA A 138 6.47 0.61 -10.58
C ALA A 138 7.45 1.11 -9.51
N ALA A 139 8.02 0.21 -8.72
CA ALA A 139 9.02 0.54 -7.71
C ALA A 139 10.30 1.11 -8.34
N LEU A 140 10.83 0.46 -9.38
CA LEU A 140 12.02 0.92 -10.11
C LEU A 140 11.79 2.27 -10.80
N GLU A 141 10.60 2.50 -11.34
CA GLU A 141 10.24 3.79 -11.91
C GLU A 141 10.11 4.87 -10.83
N CYS A 142 9.54 4.52 -9.67
CA CYS A 142 9.48 5.41 -8.51
C CYS A 142 10.87 5.87 -8.07
N VAL A 143 11.82 4.96 -7.94
CA VAL A 143 13.21 5.30 -7.57
C VAL A 143 13.78 6.36 -8.51
N LYS A 144 13.56 6.22 -9.83
CA LYS A 144 14.06 7.15 -10.85
C LYS A 144 13.34 8.49 -10.84
N GLN A 145 12.00 8.47 -10.83
CA GLN A 145 11.18 9.67 -11.04
C GLN A 145 11.01 10.50 -9.76
N ALA A 146 10.90 9.84 -8.61
CA ALA A 146 10.77 10.51 -7.32
C ALA A 146 12.12 10.90 -6.71
N GLY A 147 13.25 10.41 -7.25
CA GLY A 147 14.57 10.68 -6.69
C GLY A 147 14.74 10.08 -5.29
N ILE A 148 14.36 8.82 -5.15
CA ILE A 148 14.50 8.06 -3.89
C ILE A 148 15.99 7.88 -3.57
N GLY A 149 16.37 8.18 -2.33
CA GLY A 149 17.73 8.00 -1.82
C GLY A 149 18.76 9.00 -2.38
N ILE A 150 18.35 10.13 -2.97
CA ILE A 150 19.26 11.15 -3.50
C ILE A 150 19.83 12.07 -2.40
N ASP A 151 19.04 12.33 -1.38
CA ASP A 151 19.44 13.18 -0.26
C ASP A 151 19.85 12.38 0.99
N ASP A 152 20.10 13.04 2.11
CA ASP A 152 20.53 12.44 3.39
C ASP A 152 19.36 11.98 4.28
N LYS A 153 18.13 12.08 3.79
CA LYS A 153 16.92 11.64 4.52
C LYS A 153 16.51 10.24 4.06
N PRO A 154 16.05 9.39 4.99
CA PRO A 154 15.52 8.10 4.61
C PRO A 154 14.20 8.25 3.87
N ASP A 155 14.03 7.43 2.83
CA ASP A 155 12.79 7.24 2.08
C ASP A 155 12.22 5.84 2.32
N LEU A 156 10.94 5.63 2.05
CA LEU A 156 10.27 4.34 2.22
C LEU A 156 9.45 3.99 0.98
N ILE A 157 9.69 2.82 0.43
CA ILE A 157 8.81 2.22 -0.58
C ILE A 157 8.24 0.91 -0.02
N ASN A 158 6.93 0.86 0.13
CA ASN A 158 6.20 -0.34 0.53
C ASN A 158 5.77 -1.13 -0.71
N LEU A 159 6.17 -2.38 -0.81
CA LEU A 159 5.78 -3.29 -1.88
C LEU A 159 5.01 -4.47 -1.29
N THR A 160 3.76 -4.64 -1.70
CA THR A 160 2.95 -5.79 -1.31
C THR A 160 2.72 -6.69 -2.51
N TYR A 161 3.48 -7.77 -2.55
CA TYR A 161 3.37 -8.79 -3.59
C TYR A 161 2.29 -9.82 -3.29
N GLU A 162 1.70 -10.38 -4.33
CA GLU A 162 0.79 -11.51 -4.22
C GLU A 162 1.59 -12.83 -4.28
N ALA A 163 1.69 -13.50 -3.14
CA ALA A 163 2.25 -14.85 -3.10
C ALA A 163 1.18 -15.86 -3.51
N GLY A 164 1.40 -16.55 -4.60
CA GLY A 164 0.54 -17.66 -5.01
C GLY A 164 0.65 -18.86 -4.05
N ARG A 165 -0.05 -19.95 -4.37
CA ARG A 165 -0.09 -21.19 -3.55
C ARG A 165 0.72 -22.34 -4.15
N THR A 166 1.46 -22.10 -5.23
CA THR A 166 2.26 -23.11 -5.91
C THR A 166 3.75 -22.79 -5.81
N MET A 167 4.60 -23.81 -5.93
CA MET A 167 6.05 -23.61 -5.94
C MET A 167 6.46 -22.69 -7.10
N GLU A 168 5.84 -22.82 -8.26
CA GLU A 168 6.11 -21.95 -9.42
C GLU A 168 5.83 -20.48 -9.11
N SER A 169 4.74 -20.17 -8.37
CA SER A 169 4.42 -18.79 -7.99
C SER A 169 5.42 -18.21 -6.98
N TYR A 170 5.99 -19.03 -6.10
CA TYR A 170 7.07 -18.60 -5.21
C TYR A 170 8.38 -18.33 -5.96
N VAL A 171 8.73 -19.18 -6.93
CA VAL A 171 9.91 -18.95 -7.78
C VAL A 171 9.78 -17.64 -8.55
N LYS A 172 8.63 -17.40 -9.18
CA LYS A 172 8.35 -16.11 -9.86
C LYS A 172 8.41 -14.90 -8.92
N LEU A 173 7.91 -15.06 -7.70
CA LEU A 173 8.00 -14.00 -6.70
C LEU A 173 9.46 -13.69 -6.34
N ASP A 174 10.27 -14.70 -6.12
CA ASP A 174 11.70 -14.58 -5.86
C ASP A 174 12.44 -13.86 -7.01
N GLU A 175 12.15 -14.24 -8.27
CA GLU A 175 12.67 -13.57 -9.46
C GLU A 175 12.28 -12.09 -9.51
N ASN A 176 11.02 -11.73 -9.18
CA ASN A 176 10.57 -10.34 -9.13
C ASN A 176 11.28 -9.54 -8.03
N ILE A 177 11.50 -10.14 -6.87
CA ILE A 177 12.23 -9.49 -5.76
C ILE A 177 13.71 -9.33 -6.13
N SER A 178 14.34 -10.34 -6.74
CA SER A 178 15.75 -10.28 -7.13
C SER A 178 16.04 -9.18 -8.17
N THR A 179 15.03 -8.77 -8.91
CA THR A 179 15.16 -7.65 -9.88
C THR A 179 15.27 -6.28 -9.21
N LEU A 180 14.90 -6.16 -7.92
CA LEU A 180 15.01 -4.93 -7.14
C LEU A 180 16.38 -4.71 -6.51
N ILE A 181 17.16 -5.79 -6.36
CA ILE A 181 18.46 -5.83 -5.69
C ILE A 181 19.59 -5.70 -6.72
#